data_bc6946fbfd5d1f8303fe8d1c60539327
#
_entry.id   bc6946fbfd5d1f8303fe8d1c60539327
#
_cell.length_a   1.000
_cell.length_b   1.000
_cell.length_c   1.000
_cell.angle_alpha   90.00
_cell.angle_beta   90.00
_cell.angle_gamma   90.00
#
_symmetry.space_group_name_H-M   'P 1'
#
loop_
_entity.id
_entity.type
_entity.pdbx_description
1 polymer ?
#
loop_
_entity_poly.entity_id
_entity_poly.type
_entity_poly.pdbx_seq_one_letter_code
_entity_poly.pdbx_strand_id
1 'polypeptide(L)'
;MAKTVLDLIPVSEIEKWKSGDHVLVIAGTGKCKTTWVKQVLWPYCKEKGLSLFTLANRSMLRDDIRHGSDMPVLTYQLLEQKADHPAWNANVIVMDECHSLATDILLDYRRNMMLRFFQNKQTIIVGLTATPVDCVTELFDQEHVYIIPRDVEHIESVKTYRNVNQTASILREEMKRGGRVLCFVRSAKRGRDIHYAVSGSAFVCSRNAEQWTPMIEAHKKAISQDRHWGNPQALIATKVMDVGVSIEDPDVTTVIVETEDYSVDLIQMIGRIRCQKGQRIRLFICILPEVYFQKKLERLKENVDLMETHLSDPTEHMYNEHAFPKILMNGQVNEMMLRYYRQLVSDAEEILRLGGESVLSRQLCGLVSTERREMKHPQREPHAQREQMADELREMIVPLVGKEYEDKQDLFELFDGLIQIDRDALAMPAVRLTRKSINEVLDKLDLPFQIEHRQYTSGPRRGKYYCRLVERVLTG
;
A
#
# COMPACT_ATOMS: atom_id res chain seq x y z
N MET A 1 -29.39 -12.74 -6.14
CA MET A 1 -28.26 -12.23 -6.92
C MET A 1 -27.72 -10.98 -6.26
N ALA A 2 -26.40 -10.84 -6.14
CA ALA A 2 -25.84 -9.62 -5.59
C ALA A 2 -26.15 -8.46 -6.54
N LYS A 3 -26.69 -7.34 -6.02
CA LYS A 3 -26.95 -6.14 -6.82
C LYS A 3 -25.64 -5.59 -7.38
N THR A 4 -25.69 -5.18 -8.65
CA THR A 4 -24.59 -4.49 -9.35
C THR A 4 -24.99 -3.03 -9.63
N VAL A 5 -24.04 -2.21 -10.11
CA VAL A 5 -24.34 -0.84 -10.53
C VAL A 5 -25.31 -0.82 -11.71
N LEU A 6 -25.23 -1.84 -12.59
CA LEU A 6 -26.15 -2.01 -13.71
C LEU A 6 -27.62 -2.16 -13.26
N ASP A 7 -27.83 -2.84 -12.12
CA ASP A 7 -29.18 -3.04 -11.58
C ASP A 7 -29.68 -1.81 -10.83
N LEU A 8 -28.76 -1.03 -10.25
CA LEU A 8 -29.10 0.08 -9.35
C LEU A 8 -29.36 1.38 -10.10
N ILE A 9 -28.61 1.63 -11.19
CA ILE A 9 -28.68 2.91 -11.94
C ILE A 9 -29.00 2.60 -13.42
N PRO A 10 -30.26 2.30 -13.73
CA PRO A 10 -30.73 2.19 -15.12
C PRO A 10 -30.82 3.57 -15.78
N VAL A 11 -31.07 3.62 -17.10
CA VAL A 11 -31.22 4.86 -17.86
C VAL A 11 -32.29 5.79 -17.24
N SER A 12 -33.39 5.24 -16.77
CA SER A 12 -34.46 6.02 -16.12
C SER A 12 -34.02 6.73 -14.83
N GLU A 13 -32.94 6.29 -14.21
CA GLU A 13 -32.34 6.98 -13.06
C GLU A 13 -31.42 8.12 -13.55
N ILE A 14 -30.63 7.89 -14.61
CA ILE A 14 -29.76 8.90 -15.23
C ILE A 14 -30.59 10.08 -15.77
N GLU A 15 -31.79 9.85 -16.29
CA GLU A 15 -32.68 10.87 -16.81
C GLU A 15 -33.20 11.88 -15.74
N LYS A 16 -33.05 11.54 -14.47
CA LYS A 16 -33.41 12.45 -13.37
C LYS A 16 -32.31 13.46 -13.05
N TRP A 17 -31.07 13.18 -13.47
CA TRP A 17 -29.92 14.04 -13.19
C TRP A 17 -29.99 15.34 -14.01
N LYS A 18 -29.56 16.41 -13.39
CA LYS A 18 -29.55 17.76 -13.97
C LYS A 18 -28.12 18.26 -14.09
N SER A 19 -27.92 19.21 -14.98
CA SER A 19 -26.66 19.95 -15.06
C SER A 19 -26.27 20.50 -13.69
N GLY A 20 -25.04 20.23 -13.24
CA GLY A 20 -24.53 20.63 -11.96
C GLY A 20 -24.70 19.59 -10.83
N ASP A 21 -25.40 18.48 -11.06
CA ASP A 21 -25.51 17.42 -10.06
C ASP A 21 -24.20 16.69 -9.85
N HIS A 22 -23.91 16.36 -8.60
CA HIS A 22 -22.72 15.61 -8.20
C HIS A 22 -23.14 14.23 -7.67
N VAL A 23 -23.03 13.24 -8.51
CA VAL A 23 -23.48 11.86 -8.27
C VAL A 23 -22.36 11.01 -7.73
N LEU A 24 -22.57 10.24 -6.66
CA LEU A 24 -21.60 9.35 -6.08
C LEU A 24 -22.06 7.89 -6.10
N VAL A 25 -21.24 7.01 -6.66
CA VAL A 25 -21.48 5.56 -6.69
C VAL A 25 -20.45 4.85 -5.82
N ILE A 26 -20.87 4.43 -4.64
CA ILE A 26 -20.07 3.64 -3.72
C ILE A 26 -20.39 2.16 -3.93
N ALA A 27 -19.48 1.44 -4.56
CA ALA A 27 -19.69 0.03 -4.85
C ALA A 27 -18.38 -0.74 -4.75
N GLY A 28 -18.41 -1.88 -4.07
CA GLY A 28 -17.25 -2.74 -3.91
C GLY A 28 -16.57 -3.10 -5.23
N THR A 29 -15.36 -3.65 -5.15
CA THR A 29 -14.67 -4.17 -6.34
C THR A 29 -15.49 -5.29 -6.98
N GLY A 30 -15.51 -5.37 -8.32
CA GLY A 30 -16.32 -6.39 -9.03
C GLY A 30 -17.82 -6.09 -9.15
N LYS A 31 -18.33 -4.97 -8.64
CA LYS A 31 -19.74 -4.57 -8.73
C LYS A 31 -20.10 -3.82 -10.03
N CYS A 32 -19.35 -4.03 -11.09
CA CYS A 32 -19.62 -3.53 -12.46
C CYS A 32 -19.63 -2.00 -12.63
N LYS A 33 -18.90 -1.22 -11.82
CA LYS A 33 -18.83 0.25 -11.96
C LYS A 33 -18.42 0.68 -13.37
N THR A 34 -17.25 0.28 -13.80
CA THR A 34 -16.69 0.65 -15.12
C THR A 34 -17.50 0.04 -16.28
N THR A 35 -18.06 -1.17 -16.09
CA THR A 35 -18.95 -1.82 -17.06
C THR A 35 -20.22 -0.98 -17.24
N TRP A 36 -20.80 -0.48 -16.16
CA TRP A 36 -21.97 0.40 -16.22
C TRP A 36 -21.69 1.70 -16.98
N VAL A 37 -20.54 2.33 -16.76
CA VAL A 37 -20.16 3.51 -17.55
C VAL A 37 -20.10 3.19 -19.04
N LYS A 38 -19.49 2.06 -19.42
CA LYS A 38 -19.35 1.64 -20.81
C LYS A 38 -20.67 1.26 -21.49
N GLN A 39 -21.54 0.56 -20.77
CA GLN A 39 -22.72 -0.08 -21.34
C GLN A 39 -24.02 0.72 -21.16
N VAL A 40 -24.07 1.64 -20.20
CA VAL A 40 -25.28 2.40 -19.88
C VAL A 40 -25.04 3.90 -20.03
N LEU A 41 -24.10 4.49 -19.25
CA LEU A 41 -23.93 5.92 -19.22
C LEU A 41 -23.35 6.50 -20.52
N TRP A 42 -22.31 5.86 -21.09
CA TRP A 42 -21.70 6.33 -22.34
C TRP A 42 -22.65 6.24 -23.55
N PRO A 43 -23.36 5.14 -23.80
CA PRO A 43 -24.38 5.08 -24.85
C PRO A 43 -25.50 6.12 -24.67
N TYR A 44 -25.97 6.33 -23.45
CA TYR A 44 -26.95 7.37 -23.15
C TYR A 44 -26.45 8.78 -23.52
N CYS A 45 -25.22 9.11 -23.10
CA CYS A 45 -24.63 10.42 -23.45
C CYS A 45 -24.48 10.60 -24.96
N LYS A 46 -24.08 9.55 -25.68
CA LYS A 46 -24.00 9.59 -27.17
C LYS A 46 -25.35 9.85 -27.79
N GLU A 47 -26.39 9.16 -27.35
CA GLU A 47 -27.75 9.34 -27.85
C GLU A 47 -28.27 10.75 -27.63
N LYS A 48 -27.97 11.34 -26.47
CA LYS A 48 -28.38 12.71 -26.10
C LYS A 48 -27.45 13.80 -26.65
N GLY A 49 -26.37 13.45 -27.33
CA GLY A 49 -25.37 14.42 -27.84
C GLY A 49 -24.56 15.11 -26.73
N LEU A 50 -24.45 14.46 -25.55
CA LEU A 50 -23.69 14.98 -24.42
C LEU A 50 -22.23 14.57 -24.50
N SER A 51 -21.31 15.51 -24.27
CA SER A 51 -19.90 15.22 -24.15
C SER A 51 -19.61 14.56 -22.80
N LEU A 52 -18.93 13.41 -22.82
CA LEU A 52 -18.50 12.68 -21.62
C LEU A 52 -17.00 12.40 -21.67
N PHE A 53 -16.32 12.57 -20.55
CA PHE A 53 -14.95 12.11 -20.35
C PHE A 53 -14.85 11.32 -19.04
N THR A 54 -14.11 10.22 -19.08
CA THR A 54 -13.79 9.42 -17.89
C THR A 54 -12.36 9.71 -17.47
N LEU A 55 -12.18 10.03 -16.19
CA LEU A 55 -10.88 10.26 -15.55
C LEU A 55 -10.45 9.00 -14.81
N ALA A 56 -9.31 8.44 -15.19
CA ALA A 56 -8.72 7.26 -14.55
C ALA A 56 -7.49 7.66 -13.73
N ASN A 57 -7.28 7.00 -12.61
CA ASN A 57 -6.18 7.33 -11.71
C ASN A 57 -4.79 6.94 -12.27
N ARG A 58 -4.71 5.90 -13.09
CA ARG A 58 -3.45 5.37 -13.66
C ARG A 58 -3.60 5.05 -15.15
N SER A 59 -2.47 5.05 -15.86
CA SER A 59 -2.43 4.72 -17.29
C SER A 59 -2.91 3.29 -17.59
N MET A 60 -2.53 2.31 -16.77
CA MET A 60 -3.01 0.93 -16.94
C MET A 60 -4.53 0.83 -16.81
N LEU A 61 -5.11 1.52 -15.83
CA LEU A 61 -6.56 1.56 -15.65
C LEU A 61 -7.25 2.27 -16.84
N ARG A 62 -6.66 3.36 -17.34
CA ARG A 62 -7.12 4.04 -18.55
C ARG A 62 -7.16 3.08 -19.75
N ASP A 63 -6.13 2.30 -19.95
CA ASP A 63 -6.01 1.39 -21.07
C ASP A 63 -7.00 0.22 -20.96
N ASP A 64 -7.22 -0.31 -19.75
CA ASP A 64 -8.27 -1.28 -19.45
C ASP A 64 -9.68 -0.71 -19.72
N ILE A 65 -9.93 0.54 -19.32
CA ILE A 65 -11.22 1.21 -19.57
C ILE A 65 -11.42 1.44 -21.07
N ARG A 66 -10.38 1.79 -21.82
CA ARG A 66 -10.44 1.98 -23.28
C ARG A 66 -10.67 0.67 -24.04
N HIS A 67 -10.23 -0.44 -23.50
CA HIS A 67 -10.34 -1.72 -24.19
C HIS A 67 -11.81 -2.05 -24.51
N GLY A 68 -12.10 -2.21 -25.81
CA GLY A 68 -13.44 -2.55 -26.29
C GLY A 68 -14.48 -1.42 -26.22
N SER A 69 -14.04 -0.15 -26.08
CA SER A 69 -14.92 1.02 -26.03
C SER A 69 -14.29 2.23 -26.72
N ASP A 70 -15.11 3.00 -27.44
CA ASP A 70 -14.75 4.30 -28.03
C ASP A 70 -14.88 5.47 -27.03
N MET A 71 -15.15 5.18 -25.77
CA MET A 71 -15.33 6.18 -24.72
C MET A 71 -14.05 6.99 -24.48
N PRO A 72 -14.13 8.34 -24.41
CA PRO A 72 -12.98 9.17 -24.09
C PRO A 72 -12.51 8.96 -22.66
N VAL A 73 -11.27 8.46 -22.49
CA VAL A 73 -10.66 8.23 -21.18
C VAL A 73 -9.33 8.97 -21.08
N LEU A 74 -9.16 9.71 -20.01
CA LEU A 74 -7.97 10.48 -19.66
C LEU A 74 -7.42 10.01 -18.31
N THR A 75 -6.15 10.30 -18.04
CA THR A 75 -5.68 10.23 -16.66
C THR A 75 -5.88 11.59 -15.99
N TYR A 76 -6.06 11.60 -14.67
CA TYR A 76 -6.09 12.84 -13.91
C TYR A 76 -4.85 13.69 -14.18
N GLN A 77 -3.66 13.08 -14.20
CA GLN A 77 -2.39 13.75 -14.44
C GLN A 77 -2.33 14.46 -15.81
N LEU A 78 -2.92 13.84 -16.85
CA LEU A 78 -2.98 14.46 -18.17
C LEU A 78 -3.81 15.75 -18.14
N LEU A 79 -4.94 15.71 -17.46
CA LEU A 79 -5.84 16.86 -17.35
C LEU A 79 -5.25 17.97 -16.47
N GLU A 80 -4.55 17.59 -15.38
CA GLU A 80 -3.81 18.52 -14.51
C GLU A 80 -2.70 19.29 -15.25
N GLN A 81 -2.19 18.73 -16.33
CA GLN A 81 -1.15 19.36 -17.16
C GLN A 81 -1.71 20.21 -18.31
N LYS A 82 -3.01 20.12 -18.62
CA LYS A 82 -3.63 20.75 -19.80
C LYS A 82 -4.83 21.60 -19.39
N ALA A 83 -4.56 22.87 -19.07
CA ALA A 83 -5.59 23.83 -18.64
C ALA A 83 -6.69 24.05 -19.69
N ASP A 84 -6.38 23.91 -21.01
CA ASP A 84 -7.30 24.16 -22.11
C ASP A 84 -7.93 22.90 -22.69
N HIS A 85 -7.84 21.75 -21.97
CA HIS A 85 -8.40 20.51 -22.47
C HIS A 85 -9.93 20.58 -22.53
N PRO A 86 -10.59 20.09 -23.63
CA PRO A 86 -12.06 20.15 -23.78
C PRO A 86 -12.83 19.49 -22.63
N ALA A 87 -12.25 18.53 -21.92
CA ALA A 87 -12.87 17.88 -20.78
C ALA A 87 -13.25 18.87 -19.65
N TRP A 88 -12.60 20.02 -19.54
CA TRP A 88 -12.95 21.04 -18.54
C TRP A 88 -14.35 21.65 -18.75
N ASN A 89 -14.91 21.53 -19.96
CA ASN A 89 -16.22 22.03 -20.33
C ASN A 89 -17.17 20.90 -20.77
N ALA A 90 -16.90 19.65 -20.36
CA ALA A 90 -17.75 18.51 -20.68
C ALA A 90 -19.09 18.57 -19.95
N ASN A 91 -20.14 18.01 -20.58
CA ASN A 91 -21.44 17.87 -19.94
C ASN A 91 -21.42 16.86 -18.80
N VAL A 92 -20.61 15.79 -18.94
CA VAL A 92 -20.48 14.71 -17.94
C VAL A 92 -19.01 14.38 -17.72
N ILE A 93 -18.60 14.38 -16.47
CA ILE A 93 -17.28 13.89 -16.04
C ILE A 93 -17.47 12.69 -15.13
N VAL A 94 -16.88 11.56 -15.51
CA VAL A 94 -16.79 10.38 -14.68
C VAL A 94 -15.42 10.35 -13.99
N MET A 95 -15.40 10.31 -12.67
CA MET A 95 -14.20 10.24 -11.85
C MET A 95 -14.05 8.82 -11.29
N ASP A 96 -13.32 7.96 -12.03
CA ASP A 96 -13.07 6.60 -11.56
C ASP A 96 -12.03 6.62 -10.44
N GLU A 97 -12.27 5.82 -9.38
CA GLU A 97 -11.54 5.83 -8.11
C GLU A 97 -11.43 7.27 -7.54
N CYS A 98 -12.59 7.96 -7.42
CA CYS A 98 -12.65 9.38 -7.01
C CYS A 98 -12.03 9.66 -5.63
N HIS A 99 -11.92 8.66 -4.73
CA HIS A 99 -11.17 8.78 -3.47
C HIS A 99 -9.72 9.24 -3.69
N SER A 100 -9.16 8.99 -4.89
CA SER A 100 -7.81 9.45 -5.26
C SER A 100 -7.67 10.97 -5.31
N LEU A 101 -8.77 11.72 -5.34
CA LEU A 101 -8.73 13.17 -5.17
C LEU A 101 -8.07 13.56 -3.85
N ALA A 102 -8.30 12.77 -2.80
CA ALA A 102 -7.68 12.93 -1.50
C ALA A 102 -6.38 12.13 -1.38
N THR A 103 -6.41 10.82 -1.59
CA THR A 103 -5.28 9.95 -1.29
C THR A 103 -4.03 10.21 -2.13
N ASP A 104 -4.19 10.70 -3.36
CA ASP A 104 -3.08 11.03 -4.24
C ASP A 104 -2.63 12.51 -4.13
N ILE A 105 -3.36 13.37 -3.41
CA ILE A 105 -3.02 14.78 -3.26
C ILE A 105 -1.64 14.98 -2.61
N LEU A 106 -1.25 14.07 -1.73
CA LEU A 106 0.07 14.09 -1.08
C LEU A 106 1.20 13.71 -2.03
N LEU A 107 0.89 13.04 -3.15
CA LEU A 107 1.83 12.66 -4.18
C LEU A 107 1.89 13.71 -5.31
N ASP A 108 0.74 14.23 -5.68
CA ASP A 108 0.61 15.27 -6.71
C ASP A 108 -0.39 16.36 -6.26
N TYR A 109 0.15 17.48 -5.78
CA TYR A 109 -0.62 18.61 -5.28
C TYR A 109 -1.56 19.22 -6.35
N ARG A 110 -1.28 19.03 -7.63
CA ARG A 110 -2.13 19.53 -8.74
C ARG A 110 -3.50 18.87 -8.78
N ARG A 111 -3.69 17.75 -8.07
CA ARG A 111 -4.99 17.11 -7.92
C ARG A 111 -6.08 18.06 -7.41
N ASN A 112 -5.69 19.10 -6.68
CA ASN A 112 -6.58 20.19 -6.24
C ASN A 112 -7.32 20.85 -7.41
N MET A 113 -6.75 20.85 -8.64
CA MET A 113 -7.41 21.43 -9.82
C MET A 113 -8.74 20.73 -10.13
N MET A 114 -8.93 19.50 -9.72
CA MET A 114 -10.19 18.77 -9.96
C MET A 114 -11.37 19.41 -9.24
N LEU A 115 -11.16 20.19 -8.18
CA LEU A 115 -12.22 20.96 -7.50
C LEU A 115 -12.92 21.95 -8.43
N ARG A 116 -12.28 22.37 -9.52
CA ARG A 116 -12.91 23.23 -10.55
C ARG A 116 -14.16 22.60 -11.16
N PHE A 117 -14.23 21.28 -11.27
CA PHE A 117 -15.43 20.61 -11.76
C PHE A 117 -16.62 20.81 -10.81
N PHE A 118 -16.39 20.73 -9.51
CA PHE A 118 -17.43 20.90 -8.48
C PHE A 118 -17.95 22.35 -8.39
N GLN A 119 -17.22 23.30 -8.99
CA GLN A 119 -17.66 24.69 -9.09
C GLN A 119 -18.43 24.95 -10.40
N ASN A 120 -18.36 24.04 -11.37
CA ASN A 120 -19.01 24.19 -12.68
C ASN A 120 -20.45 23.65 -12.66
N LYS A 121 -21.42 24.52 -12.54
CA LYS A 121 -22.86 24.17 -12.51
C LYS A 121 -23.44 23.65 -13.84
N GLN A 122 -22.63 23.53 -14.90
CA GLN A 122 -23.05 22.98 -16.18
C GLN A 122 -22.64 21.51 -16.36
N THR A 123 -21.78 20.99 -15.51
CA THR A 123 -21.22 19.65 -15.62
C THR A 123 -21.84 18.72 -14.59
N ILE A 124 -22.34 17.56 -15.03
CA ILE A 124 -22.70 16.47 -14.13
C ILE A 124 -21.42 15.72 -13.74
N ILE A 125 -21.17 15.56 -12.46
CA ILE A 125 -20.03 14.80 -11.97
C ILE A 125 -20.51 13.43 -11.48
N VAL A 126 -19.85 12.36 -11.92
CA VAL A 126 -20.13 11.00 -11.48
C VAL A 126 -18.87 10.42 -10.84
N GLY A 127 -18.82 10.42 -9.52
CA GLY A 127 -17.76 9.78 -8.74
C GLY A 127 -18.00 8.29 -8.58
N LEU A 128 -16.99 7.47 -8.87
CA LEU A 128 -17.03 6.02 -8.66
C LEU A 128 -15.96 5.65 -7.64
N THR A 129 -16.30 4.89 -6.60
CA THR A 129 -15.32 4.39 -5.64
C THR A 129 -15.76 3.10 -4.97
N ALA A 130 -14.79 2.27 -4.57
CA ALA A 130 -15.00 1.15 -3.66
C ALA A 130 -14.66 1.53 -2.21
N THR A 131 -13.93 2.62 -2.02
CA THR A 131 -13.38 3.07 -0.75
C THR A 131 -13.69 4.56 -0.56
N PRO A 132 -14.88 4.90 -0.07
CA PRO A 132 -15.24 6.30 0.19
C PRO A 132 -14.29 6.92 1.22
N VAL A 133 -13.96 8.18 1.02
CA VAL A 133 -13.20 9.03 1.94
C VAL A 133 -14.05 10.25 2.22
N ASP A 134 -14.33 10.55 3.49
CA ASP A 134 -15.37 11.52 3.86
C ASP A 134 -15.14 12.89 3.24
N CYS A 135 -13.90 13.40 3.27
CA CYS A 135 -13.58 14.70 2.66
C CYS A 135 -13.78 14.76 1.13
N VAL A 136 -13.91 13.60 0.47
CA VAL A 136 -14.27 13.51 -0.95
C VAL A 136 -15.79 13.29 -1.10
N THR A 137 -16.40 12.44 -0.25
CA THR A 137 -17.84 12.17 -0.33
C THR A 137 -18.68 13.41 -0.05
N GLU A 138 -18.19 14.33 0.80
CA GLU A 138 -18.80 15.63 1.08
C GLU A 138 -18.87 16.57 -0.14
N LEU A 139 -18.15 16.28 -1.22
CA LEU A 139 -18.24 17.03 -2.46
C LEU A 139 -19.45 16.65 -3.32
N PHE A 140 -20.14 15.56 -2.98
CA PHE A 140 -21.25 15.01 -3.74
C PHE A 140 -22.58 15.25 -3.07
N ASP A 141 -23.65 15.30 -3.86
CA ASP A 141 -25.00 15.58 -3.36
C ASP A 141 -25.56 14.36 -2.64
N GLN A 142 -26.02 14.53 -1.41
CA GLN A 142 -26.50 13.41 -0.58
C GLN A 142 -27.69 12.66 -1.21
N GLU A 143 -28.50 13.33 -2.00
CA GLU A 143 -29.64 12.74 -2.71
C GLU A 143 -29.25 11.88 -3.90
N HIS A 144 -27.99 12.02 -4.37
CA HIS A 144 -27.44 11.29 -5.51
C HIS A 144 -26.34 10.31 -5.09
N VAL A 145 -26.37 9.81 -3.85
CA VAL A 145 -25.45 8.79 -3.36
C VAL A 145 -26.04 7.40 -3.53
N TYR A 146 -25.44 6.58 -4.37
CA TYR A 146 -25.83 5.20 -4.64
C TYR A 146 -24.85 4.23 -3.97
N ILE A 147 -25.34 3.36 -3.08
CA ILE A 147 -24.49 2.46 -2.29
C ILE A 147 -24.82 1.00 -2.59
N ILE A 148 -23.80 0.24 -2.96
CA ILE A 148 -23.83 -1.21 -3.03
C ILE A 148 -22.86 -1.77 -1.99
N PRO A 149 -23.35 -2.46 -0.96
CA PRO A 149 -22.51 -3.04 0.08
C PRO A 149 -21.42 -3.93 -0.50
N ARG A 150 -20.26 -3.95 0.18
CA ARG A 150 -19.18 -4.86 -0.17
C ARG A 150 -19.58 -6.30 0.07
N ASP A 151 -19.10 -7.15 -0.81
CA ASP A 151 -19.20 -8.59 -0.64
C ASP A 151 -17.96 -9.08 0.12
N VAL A 152 -18.19 -9.66 1.29
CA VAL A 152 -17.15 -10.22 2.16
C VAL A 152 -17.31 -11.73 2.34
N GLU A 153 -18.25 -12.36 1.64
CA GLU A 153 -18.54 -13.80 1.76
C GLU A 153 -17.34 -14.69 1.41
N HIS A 154 -16.43 -14.17 0.59
CA HIS A 154 -15.20 -14.89 0.22
C HIS A 154 -14.15 -14.87 1.34
N ILE A 155 -14.32 -14.11 2.41
CA ILE A 155 -13.39 -14.06 3.54
C ILE A 155 -13.77 -15.16 4.52
N GLU A 156 -12.88 -16.15 4.69
CA GLU A 156 -13.06 -17.25 5.63
C GLU A 156 -12.82 -16.84 7.06
N SER A 157 -11.73 -16.11 7.29
CA SER A 157 -11.33 -15.64 8.61
C SER A 157 -10.44 -14.42 8.54
N VAL A 158 -10.47 -13.59 9.59
CA VAL A 158 -9.56 -12.45 9.74
C VAL A 158 -8.81 -12.64 11.05
N LYS A 159 -7.49 -12.63 10.97
CA LYS A 159 -6.58 -12.73 12.13
C LYS A 159 -5.71 -11.50 12.18
N THR A 160 -5.54 -10.95 13.37
CA THR A 160 -4.65 -9.81 13.60
C THR A 160 -3.35 -10.25 14.27
N TYR A 161 -2.27 -9.53 13.98
CA TYR A 161 -0.99 -9.68 14.66
C TYR A 161 -0.36 -8.30 14.88
N ARG A 162 0.48 -8.15 15.90
CA ARG A 162 0.98 -6.82 16.32
C ARG A 162 2.45 -6.58 16.02
N ASN A 163 3.21 -7.65 15.81
CA ASN A 163 4.63 -7.53 15.50
C ASN A 163 4.86 -7.74 14.00
N VAL A 164 5.29 -6.70 13.32
CA VAL A 164 5.61 -6.76 11.87
C VAL A 164 6.65 -7.86 11.54
N ASN A 165 7.53 -8.22 12.49
CA ASN A 165 8.52 -9.27 12.26
C ASN A 165 7.88 -10.65 12.12
N GLN A 166 6.64 -10.85 12.58
CA GLN A 166 5.90 -12.11 12.41
C GLN A 166 5.43 -12.33 10.96
N THR A 167 5.45 -11.32 10.11
CA THR A 167 4.97 -11.44 8.71
C THR A 167 5.68 -12.56 7.95
N ALA A 168 7.00 -12.66 8.06
CA ALA A 168 7.77 -13.72 7.38
C ALA A 168 7.45 -15.13 7.93
N SER A 169 7.24 -15.28 9.24
CA SER A 169 6.86 -16.56 9.83
C SER A 169 5.44 -16.96 9.44
N ILE A 170 4.49 -16.02 9.47
CA ILE A 170 3.11 -16.27 9.04
C ILE A 170 3.11 -16.69 7.56
N LEU A 171 3.89 -15.99 6.71
CA LEU A 171 4.02 -16.31 5.30
C LEU A 171 4.53 -17.74 5.08
N ARG A 172 5.61 -18.15 5.76
CA ARG A 172 6.14 -19.52 5.67
C ARG A 172 5.13 -20.56 6.15
N GLU A 173 4.42 -20.30 7.26
CA GLU A 173 3.39 -21.22 7.77
C GLU A 173 2.24 -21.41 6.79
N GLU A 174 1.76 -20.33 6.21
CA GLU A 174 0.66 -20.40 5.25
C GLU A 174 1.08 -21.09 3.93
N MET A 175 2.33 -20.87 3.48
CA MET A 175 2.91 -21.62 2.35
C MET A 175 3.01 -23.12 2.64
N LYS A 176 3.44 -23.52 3.85
CA LYS A 176 3.50 -24.94 4.27
C LYS A 176 2.13 -25.62 4.26
N ARG A 177 1.03 -24.88 4.37
CA ARG A 177 -0.35 -25.39 4.25
C ARG A 177 -0.77 -25.72 2.84
N GLY A 178 0.07 -25.41 1.83
CA GLY A 178 -0.12 -25.78 0.44
C GLY A 178 -0.87 -24.76 -0.42
N GLY A 179 -1.35 -23.64 0.15
CA GLY A 179 -1.99 -22.56 -0.60
C GLY A 179 -1.00 -21.52 -1.14
N ARG A 180 -1.47 -20.69 -2.07
CA ARG A 180 -0.72 -19.52 -2.53
C ARG A 180 -1.02 -18.32 -1.63
N VAL A 181 0.01 -17.50 -1.38
CA VAL A 181 -0.07 -16.39 -0.43
C VAL A 181 0.25 -15.07 -1.12
N LEU A 182 -0.63 -14.08 -0.95
CA LEU A 182 -0.39 -12.70 -1.34
C LEU A 182 -0.05 -11.88 -0.09
N CYS A 183 1.11 -11.22 -0.09
CA CYS A 183 1.59 -10.44 1.04
C CYS A 183 1.84 -8.99 0.65
N PHE A 184 1.05 -8.06 1.19
CA PHE A 184 1.25 -6.63 1.01
C PHE A 184 2.08 -6.06 2.15
N VAL A 185 3.11 -5.28 1.79
CA VAL A 185 4.04 -4.66 2.73
C VAL A 185 4.16 -3.16 2.52
N ARG A 186 4.48 -2.44 3.59
CA ARG A 186 4.49 -0.96 3.59
C ARG A 186 5.62 -0.32 2.77
N SER A 187 6.74 -1.02 2.56
CA SER A 187 7.88 -0.45 1.84
C SER A 187 8.61 -1.48 0.97
N ALA A 188 9.30 -1.00 -0.06
CA ALA A 188 10.12 -1.83 -0.93
C ALA A 188 11.29 -2.50 -0.17
N LYS A 189 11.88 -1.79 0.80
CA LYS A 189 12.94 -2.37 1.66
C LYS A 189 12.40 -3.58 2.39
N ARG A 190 11.27 -3.41 3.07
CA ARG A 190 10.65 -4.49 3.84
C ARG A 190 10.25 -5.69 2.95
N GLY A 191 9.71 -5.42 1.77
CA GLY A 191 9.35 -6.47 0.82
C GLY A 191 10.56 -7.30 0.38
N ARG A 192 11.69 -6.65 0.15
CA ARG A 192 12.96 -7.33 -0.16
C ARG A 192 13.44 -8.19 1.01
N ASP A 193 13.43 -7.64 2.22
CA ASP A 193 13.90 -8.35 3.42
C ASP A 193 13.08 -9.63 3.64
N ILE A 194 11.75 -9.57 3.49
CA ILE A 194 10.88 -10.74 3.59
C ILE A 194 11.13 -11.71 2.43
N HIS A 195 11.31 -11.21 1.20
CA HIS A 195 11.59 -12.04 0.03
C HIS A 195 12.87 -12.85 0.20
N TYR A 196 13.93 -12.22 0.70
CA TYR A 196 15.20 -12.93 1.00
C TYR A 196 15.02 -13.99 2.10
N ALA A 197 14.20 -13.69 3.10
CA ALA A 197 13.96 -14.60 4.21
C ALA A 197 13.02 -15.76 3.87
N VAL A 198 12.25 -15.68 2.78
CA VAL A 198 11.21 -16.66 2.42
C VAL A 198 11.47 -17.25 1.04
N SER A 199 12.06 -18.43 1.01
CA SER A 199 12.29 -19.18 -0.23
C SER A 199 10.99 -19.49 -0.95
N GLY A 200 10.97 -19.47 -2.29
CA GLY A 200 9.75 -19.72 -3.09
C GLY A 200 8.80 -18.52 -3.18
N SER A 201 9.21 -17.35 -2.73
CA SER A 201 8.46 -16.10 -2.91
C SER A 201 8.92 -15.33 -4.15
N ALA A 202 8.03 -14.48 -4.68
CA ALA A 202 8.33 -13.42 -5.64
C ALA A 202 8.14 -12.06 -4.98
N PHE A 203 8.83 -11.03 -5.48
CA PHE A 203 8.68 -9.66 -4.98
C PHE A 203 8.39 -8.67 -6.12
N VAL A 204 7.44 -7.75 -5.89
CA VAL A 204 7.06 -6.71 -6.83
C VAL A 204 6.90 -5.36 -6.12
N CYS A 205 7.53 -4.32 -6.69
CA CYS A 205 7.39 -2.95 -6.20
C CYS A 205 7.44 -1.94 -7.36
N SER A 206 7.16 -0.63 -7.07
CA SER A 206 7.18 0.44 -8.09
C SER A 206 8.56 0.91 -8.48
N ARG A 207 9.50 0.82 -7.56
CA ARG A 207 10.85 1.34 -7.76
C ARG A 207 11.73 0.26 -8.35
N ASN A 208 12.30 0.56 -9.50
CA ASN A 208 13.31 -0.27 -10.13
C ASN A 208 14.64 -0.03 -9.40
N ALA A 209 15.04 -0.96 -8.53
CA ALA A 209 16.44 -1.08 -8.18
C ALA A 209 17.13 -1.79 -9.36
N GLU A 210 18.18 -1.21 -9.93
CA GLU A 210 18.79 -1.64 -11.19
C GLU A 210 19.11 -3.17 -11.26
N GLN A 211 19.45 -3.78 -10.13
CA GLN A 211 19.76 -5.21 -10.02
C GLN A 211 18.54 -6.16 -10.11
N TRP A 212 17.32 -5.66 -9.89
CA TRP A 212 16.11 -6.46 -9.74
C TRP A 212 15.08 -6.26 -10.85
N THR A 213 15.32 -5.26 -11.69
CA THR A 213 14.39 -4.82 -12.73
C THR A 213 13.88 -5.97 -13.62
N PRO A 214 14.71 -6.88 -14.15
CA PRO A 214 14.22 -7.91 -15.07
C PRO A 214 13.23 -8.88 -14.42
N MET A 215 13.51 -9.30 -13.18
CA MET A 215 12.65 -10.25 -12.46
C MET A 215 11.33 -9.59 -12.03
N ILE A 216 11.40 -8.37 -11.50
CA ILE A 216 10.22 -7.60 -11.11
C ILE A 216 9.33 -7.34 -12.33
N GLU A 217 9.91 -6.94 -13.46
CA GLU A 217 9.16 -6.68 -14.69
C GLU A 217 8.54 -7.96 -15.27
N ALA A 218 9.22 -9.11 -15.19
CA ALA A 218 8.66 -10.40 -15.60
C ALA A 218 7.40 -10.74 -14.76
N HIS A 219 7.45 -10.58 -13.44
CA HIS A 219 6.29 -10.82 -12.57
C HIS A 219 5.19 -9.80 -12.81
N LYS A 220 5.50 -8.51 -12.97
CA LYS A 220 4.49 -7.49 -13.31
C LYS A 220 3.80 -7.81 -14.63
N LYS A 221 4.57 -8.23 -15.65
CA LYS A 221 4.01 -8.61 -16.94
C LYS A 221 3.09 -9.82 -16.82
N ALA A 222 3.49 -10.87 -16.12
CA ALA A 222 2.66 -12.04 -15.86
C ALA A 222 1.36 -11.65 -15.16
N ILE A 223 1.43 -10.83 -14.11
CA ILE A 223 0.24 -10.38 -13.38
C ILE A 223 -0.69 -9.55 -14.27
N SER A 224 -0.16 -8.66 -15.11
CA SER A 224 -0.99 -7.82 -15.98
C SER A 224 -1.63 -8.58 -17.13
N GLN A 225 -0.95 -9.59 -17.69
CA GLN A 225 -1.41 -10.38 -18.84
C GLN A 225 -2.23 -11.59 -18.42
N ASP A 226 -1.72 -12.36 -17.45
CA ASP A 226 -2.24 -13.67 -17.08
C ASP A 226 -3.06 -13.65 -15.79
N ARG A 227 -3.16 -12.50 -15.13
CA ARG A 227 -3.85 -12.29 -13.83
C ARG A 227 -3.32 -13.17 -12.69
N HIS A 228 -2.11 -13.73 -12.83
CA HIS A 228 -1.40 -14.49 -11.81
C HIS A 228 0.11 -14.19 -11.86
N TRP A 229 0.86 -14.55 -10.82
CA TRP A 229 2.30 -14.23 -10.73
C TRP A 229 3.25 -15.38 -11.07
N GLY A 230 2.77 -16.41 -11.78
CA GLY A 230 3.62 -17.53 -12.21
C GLY A 230 3.81 -18.58 -11.11
N ASN A 231 4.97 -19.24 -11.12
CA ASN A 231 5.26 -20.41 -10.27
C ASN A 231 5.52 -20.13 -8.76
N PRO A 232 6.03 -18.97 -8.31
CA PRO A 232 6.28 -18.75 -6.88
C PRO A 232 5.02 -18.97 -6.05
N GLN A 233 5.16 -19.65 -4.91
CA GLN A 233 4.04 -19.94 -4.01
C GLN A 233 3.54 -18.67 -3.29
N ALA A 234 4.40 -17.69 -3.09
CA ALA A 234 4.04 -16.42 -2.50
C ALA A 234 4.39 -15.23 -3.40
N LEU A 235 3.54 -14.20 -3.40
CA LEU A 235 3.84 -12.89 -3.96
C LEU A 235 3.90 -11.87 -2.84
N ILE A 236 5.05 -11.20 -2.72
CA ILE A 236 5.24 -10.06 -1.83
C ILE A 236 5.14 -8.79 -2.69
N ALA A 237 4.29 -7.86 -2.31
CA ALA A 237 4.02 -6.65 -3.08
C ALA A 237 3.96 -5.41 -2.18
N THR A 238 4.37 -4.27 -2.72
CA THR A 238 4.06 -2.98 -2.08
C THR A 238 2.74 -2.44 -2.59
N LYS A 239 2.24 -1.34 -2.01
CA LYS A 239 1.02 -0.61 -2.39
C LYS A 239 0.89 -0.32 -3.90
N VAL A 240 1.98 -0.41 -4.66
CA VAL A 240 1.96 -0.22 -6.13
C VAL A 240 1.07 -1.20 -6.87
N MET A 241 0.89 -2.39 -6.31
CA MET A 241 -0.07 -3.37 -6.81
C MET A 241 -1.53 -3.00 -6.53
N ASP A 242 -1.79 -1.97 -5.71
CA ASP A 242 -3.15 -1.52 -5.38
C ASP A 242 -3.90 -0.96 -6.58
N VAL A 243 -3.20 -0.48 -7.60
CA VAL A 243 -3.83 0.31 -8.64
C VAL A 243 -3.84 -0.44 -9.97
N GLY A 244 -5.02 -0.88 -10.37
CA GLY A 244 -5.31 -1.33 -11.73
C GLY A 244 -5.02 -2.79 -12.06
N VAL A 245 -4.51 -3.61 -11.13
CA VAL A 245 -4.21 -5.03 -11.39
C VAL A 245 -5.14 -5.93 -10.58
N SER A 246 -5.84 -6.83 -11.24
CA SER A 246 -6.63 -7.89 -10.60
C SER A 246 -5.86 -9.21 -10.64
N ILE A 247 -5.96 -9.97 -9.56
CA ILE A 247 -5.41 -11.33 -9.44
C ILE A 247 -6.58 -12.29 -9.46
N GLU A 248 -6.60 -13.19 -10.44
CA GLU A 248 -7.67 -14.16 -10.67
C GLU A 248 -7.18 -15.59 -10.45
N ASP A 249 -6.32 -15.77 -9.49
CA ASP A 249 -5.68 -17.03 -9.17
C ASP A 249 -6.51 -17.81 -8.14
N PRO A 250 -7.09 -18.98 -8.52
CA PRO A 250 -7.96 -19.76 -7.64
C PRO A 250 -7.21 -20.40 -6.46
N ASP A 251 -5.89 -20.56 -6.57
CA ASP A 251 -5.06 -21.20 -5.56
C ASP A 251 -4.67 -20.25 -4.43
N VAL A 252 -4.99 -18.96 -4.55
CA VAL A 252 -4.77 -18.00 -3.46
C VAL A 252 -5.71 -18.30 -2.31
N THR A 253 -5.13 -18.70 -1.18
CA THR A 253 -5.86 -19.05 0.04
C THR A 253 -5.62 -18.06 1.18
N THR A 254 -4.59 -17.23 1.08
CA THR A 254 -4.19 -16.35 2.18
C THR A 254 -3.73 -14.99 1.66
N VAL A 255 -4.16 -13.94 2.36
CA VAL A 255 -3.67 -12.56 2.18
C VAL A 255 -3.12 -12.06 3.49
N ILE A 256 -1.90 -11.53 3.44
CA ILE A 256 -1.23 -10.89 4.57
C ILE A 256 -1.10 -9.40 4.25
N VAL A 257 -1.47 -8.52 5.18
CA VAL A 257 -1.46 -7.07 4.95
C VAL A 257 -0.73 -6.35 6.07
N GLU A 258 0.30 -5.61 5.70
CA GLU A 258 0.92 -4.57 6.52
C GLU A 258 0.51 -3.20 5.95
N THR A 259 -0.38 -2.48 6.62
CA THR A 259 -0.77 -1.12 6.22
C THR A 259 -0.95 -0.23 7.43
N GLU A 260 -0.85 1.08 7.22
CA GLU A 260 -1.17 2.14 8.19
C GLU A 260 -2.53 2.79 7.93
N ASP A 261 -3.18 2.40 6.86
CA ASP A 261 -4.51 2.84 6.47
C ASP A 261 -5.43 1.61 6.43
N TYR A 262 -6.30 1.52 7.45
CA TYR A 262 -7.27 0.42 7.60
C TYR A 262 -8.56 0.66 6.82
N SER A 263 -8.71 1.81 6.18
CA SER A 263 -9.88 2.18 5.38
C SER A 263 -9.66 1.97 3.89
N VAL A 264 -8.87 2.82 3.26
CA VAL A 264 -8.69 2.81 1.80
C VAL A 264 -7.71 1.71 1.37
N ASP A 265 -6.47 1.75 1.87
CA ASP A 265 -5.40 0.86 1.43
C ASP A 265 -5.74 -0.61 1.68
N LEU A 266 -6.21 -0.92 2.90
CA LEU A 266 -6.60 -2.29 3.25
C LEU A 266 -7.63 -2.87 2.29
N ILE A 267 -8.69 -2.10 2.03
CA ILE A 267 -9.79 -2.55 1.17
C ILE A 267 -9.34 -2.67 -0.30
N GLN A 268 -8.49 -1.75 -0.75
CA GLN A 268 -7.91 -1.84 -2.09
C GLN A 268 -7.02 -3.08 -2.24
N MET A 269 -6.16 -3.38 -1.25
CA MET A 269 -5.30 -4.55 -1.24
C MET A 269 -6.10 -5.86 -1.27
N ILE A 270 -7.10 -6.00 -0.39
CA ILE A 270 -7.98 -7.18 -0.37
C ILE A 270 -8.75 -7.31 -1.68
N GLY A 271 -9.25 -6.19 -2.20
CA GLY A 271 -10.02 -6.14 -3.44
C GLY A 271 -9.24 -6.49 -4.73
N ARG A 272 -7.91 -6.68 -4.65
CA ARG A 272 -7.11 -7.15 -5.80
C ARG A 272 -7.35 -8.61 -6.15
N ILE A 273 -7.76 -9.40 -5.19
CA ILE A 273 -8.12 -10.80 -5.46
C ILE A 273 -9.55 -10.84 -5.96
N ARG A 274 -9.70 -11.36 -7.16
CA ARG A 274 -11.00 -11.68 -7.77
C ARG A 274 -11.34 -13.13 -7.46
N CYS A 275 -11.88 -13.34 -6.27
CA CYS A 275 -12.24 -14.68 -5.85
C CYS A 275 -13.23 -15.32 -6.83
N GLN A 276 -12.93 -16.55 -7.23
CA GLN A 276 -13.85 -17.39 -7.98
C GLN A 276 -14.97 -17.89 -7.08
N LYS A 277 -16.04 -18.39 -7.69
CA LYS A 277 -17.18 -18.94 -6.95
C LYS A 277 -16.73 -20.09 -6.04
N GLY A 278 -16.93 -19.93 -4.73
CA GLY A 278 -16.54 -20.91 -3.72
C GLY A 278 -15.11 -20.77 -3.19
N GLN A 279 -14.27 -19.91 -3.78
CA GLN A 279 -12.94 -19.61 -3.24
C GLN A 279 -13.08 -18.89 -1.90
N ARG A 280 -12.28 -19.29 -0.93
CA ARG A 280 -12.22 -18.71 0.42
C ARG A 280 -10.80 -18.27 0.73
N ILE A 281 -10.66 -17.10 1.34
CA ILE A 281 -9.35 -16.53 1.72
C ILE A 281 -9.29 -16.24 3.21
N ARG A 282 -8.14 -16.50 3.80
CA ARG A 282 -7.78 -16.09 5.16
C ARG A 282 -7.02 -14.79 5.12
N LEU A 283 -7.39 -13.84 5.95
CA LEU A 283 -6.71 -12.55 6.09
C LEU A 283 -5.86 -12.53 7.36
N PHE A 284 -4.63 -12.08 7.22
CA PHE A 284 -3.74 -11.73 8.33
C PHE A 284 -3.41 -10.25 8.23
N ILE A 285 -3.76 -9.47 9.24
CA ILE A 285 -3.61 -8.01 9.20
C ILE A 285 -2.73 -7.55 10.36
N CYS A 286 -1.66 -6.83 10.03
CA CYS A 286 -0.77 -6.25 11.01
C CYS A 286 -1.42 -5.03 11.66
N ILE A 287 -1.63 -5.09 12.98
CA ILE A 287 -2.06 -3.93 13.78
C ILE A 287 -0.82 -3.20 14.26
N LEU A 288 -0.65 -1.97 13.79
CA LEU A 288 0.46 -1.13 14.20
C LEU A 288 0.31 -0.68 15.65
N PRO A 289 1.42 -0.50 16.38
CA PRO A 289 1.37 -0.07 17.78
C PRO A 289 0.80 1.34 17.93
N GLU A 290 0.16 1.60 19.05
CA GLU A 290 -0.45 2.90 19.38
C GLU A 290 0.52 4.06 19.26
N VAL A 291 1.77 3.89 19.71
CA VAL A 291 2.84 4.88 19.60
C VAL A 291 3.09 5.32 18.14
N TYR A 292 2.86 4.43 17.16
CA TYR A 292 2.95 4.80 15.75
C TYR A 292 1.88 5.84 15.39
N PHE A 293 0.63 5.62 15.80
CA PHE A 293 -0.48 6.52 15.52
C PHE A 293 -0.38 7.83 16.31
N GLN A 294 0.16 7.82 17.54
CA GLN A 294 0.44 9.03 18.31
C GLN A 294 1.42 9.94 17.56
N LYS A 295 2.56 9.41 17.11
CA LYS A 295 3.54 10.17 16.32
C LYS A 295 3.00 10.61 14.95
N LYS A 296 2.16 9.80 14.33
CA LYS A 296 1.49 10.17 13.08
C LYS A 296 0.54 11.34 13.31
N LEU A 297 -0.26 11.29 14.38
CA LEU A 297 -1.22 12.33 14.75
C LEU A 297 -0.53 13.67 15.03
N GLU A 298 0.56 13.68 15.82
CA GLU A 298 1.34 14.88 16.09
C GLU A 298 1.77 15.56 14.79
N ARG A 299 2.41 14.83 13.89
CA ARG A 299 2.85 15.34 12.59
C ARG A 299 1.72 15.81 11.70
N LEU A 300 0.56 15.12 11.72
CA LEU A 300 -0.60 15.53 10.93
C LEU A 300 -1.21 16.83 11.46
N LYS A 301 -1.28 17.00 12.78
CA LYS A 301 -1.73 18.26 13.42
C LYS A 301 -0.81 19.42 13.09
N GLU A 302 0.50 19.25 13.16
CA GLU A 302 1.48 20.25 12.74
C GLU A 302 1.24 20.73 11.29
N ASN A 303 0.95 19.81 10.36
CA ASN A 303 0.64 20.17 8.98
C ASN A 303 -0.69 20.93 8.85
N VAL A 304 -1.72 20.53 9.59
CA VAL A 304 -3.02 21.24 9.59
C VAL A 304 -2.84 22.65 10.15
N ASP A 305 -2.22 22.79 11.33
CA ASP A 305 -2.00 24.08 12.00
C ASP A 305 -1.24 25.04 11.10
N LEU A 306 -0.21 24.54 10.41
CA LEU A 306 0.57 25.31 9.47
C LEU A 306 -0.26 25.84 8.29
N MET A 307 -1.12 24.99 7.70
CA MET A 307 -1.98 25.39 6.59
C MET A 307 -3.07 26.36 7.05
N GLU A 308 -3.63 26.18 8.24
CA GLU A 308 -4.65 27.07 8.81
C GLU A 308 -4.07 28.42 9.21
N THR A 309 -2.84 28.45 9.76
CA THR A 309 -2.12 29.68 10.05
C THR A 309 -1.87 30.47 8.77
N HIS A 310 -1.46 29.82 7.67
CA HIS A 310 -1.28 30.49 6.39
C HIS A 310 -2.59 31.03 5.80
N LEU A 311 -3.71 30.36 6.03
CA LEU A 311 -5.03 30.85 5.62
C LEU A 311 -5.43 32.14 6.39
N SER A 312 -5.05 32.23 7.67
CA SER A 312 -5.36 33.39 8.52
C SER A 312 -4.38 34.54 8.35
N ASP A 313 -3.09 34.24 8.14
CA ASP A 313 -2.04 35.23 7.89
C ASP A 313 -1.04 34.75 6.83
N PRO A 314 -1.28 35.06 5.53
CA PRO A 314 -0.38 34.66 4.44
C PRO A 314 1.03 35.25 4.55
N THR A 315 1.24 36.31 5.36
CA THR A 315 2.53 37.01 5.44
C THR A 315 3.51 36.37 6.43
N GLU A 316 3.01 35.64 7.43
CA GLU A 316 3.84 35.02 8.48
C GLU A 316 4.81 33.96 7.92
N HIS A 317 4.50 33.33 6.79
CA HIS A 317 5.25 32.20 6.23
C HIS A 317 6.00 32.48 4.93
N MET A 318 6.06 33.72 4.43
CA MET A 318 6.82 34.07 3.21
C MET A 318 8.31 33.70 3.27
N TYR A 319 8.86 33.50 4.46
CA TYR A 319 10.28 33.14 4.65
C TYR A 319 10.57 31.63 4.58
N ASN A 320 9.55 30.77 4.50
CA ASN A 320 9.68 29.31 4.52
C ASN A 320 9.28 28.62 3.20
N GLU A 321 9.29 29.31 2.06
CA GLU A 321 8.91 28.74 0.75
C GLU A 321 9.65 27.44 0.38
N HIS A 322 10.86 27.22 0.91
CA HIS A 322 11.61 25.98 0.64
C HIS A 322 11.09 24.77 1.43
N ALA A 323 10.35 24.95 2.51
CA ALA A 323 9.80 23.87 3.33
C ALA A 323 8.43 23.38 2.81
N PHE A 324 7.69 24.18 2.01
CA PHE A 324 6.27 23.98 1.72
C PHE A 324 5.81 24.01 0.25
N PRO A 325 6.59 23.59 -0.75
CA PRO A 325 6.17 23.72 -2.16
C PRO A 325 4.91 22.91 -2.50
N LYS A 326 4.46 22.01 -1.60
CA LYS A 326 3.29 21.13 -1.82
C LYS A 326 2.03 21.63 -1.12
N ILE A 327 2.15 22.39 -0.04
CA ILE A 327 1.03 22.90 0.76
C ILE A 327 0.36 24.09 0.07
N LEU A 328 1.18 24.92 -0.58
CA LEU A 328 0.71 26.07 -1.33
C LEU A 328 0.67 25.79 -2.83
N MET A 329 -0.39 26.17 -3.47
CA MET A 329 -0.56 26.16 -4.91
C MET A 329 -0.80 27.59 -5.38
N ASN A 330 0.14 28.18 -6.11
CA ASN A 330 0.10 29.58 -6.55
C ASN A 330 -0.11 30.58 -5.38
N GLY A 331 0.55 30.36 -4.24
CA GLY A 331 0.43 31.22 -3.07
C GLY A 331 -0.86 31.02 -2.24
N GLN A 332 -1.69 30.06 -2.62
CA GLN A 332 -2.91 29.71 -1.88
C GLN A 332 -2.78 28.30 -1.28
N VAL A 333 -3.41 28.10 -0.12
CA VAL A 333 -3.46 26.79 0.52
C VAL A 333 -4.16 25.80 -0.40
N ASN A 334 -3.59 24.62 -0.54
CA ASN A 334 -4.21 23.51 -1.27
C ASN A 334 -5.40 22.99 -0.46
N GLU A 335 -6.61 23.38 -0.86
CA GLU A 335 -7.85 23.08 -0.14
C GLU A 335 -8.09 21.58 0.02
N MET A 336 -7.90 20.79 -1.05
CA MET A 336 -8.12 19.35 -0.98
C MET A 336 -7.10 18.68 -0.05
N MET A 337 -5.86 19.16 -0.04
CA MET A 337 -4.82 18.66 0.88
C MET A 337 -5.17 18.96 2.33
N LEU A 338 -5.65 20.17 2.64
CA LEU A 338 -6.10 20.53 3.98
C LEU A 338 -7.27 19.66 4.46
N ARG A 339 -8.28 19.46 3.59
CA ARG A 339 -9.41 18.57 3.89
C ARG A 339 -8.94 17.15 4.18
N TYR A 340 -8.00 16.64 3.39
CA TYR A 340 -7.48 15.28 3.58
C TYR A 340 -6.61 15.17 4.85
N TYR A 341 -5.78 16.17 5.17
CA TYR A 341 -5.04 16.16 6.44
C TYR A 341 -5.98 16.15 7.65
N ARG A 342 -7.06 16.94 7.64
CA ARG A 342 -8.08 16.92 8.69
C ARG A 342 -8.74 15.53 8.81
N GLN A 343 -9.03 14.89 7.68
CA GLN A 343 -9.54 13.51 7.66
C GLN A 343 -8.54 12.55 8.31
N LEU A 344 -7.26 12.61 7.92
CA LEU A 344 -6.23 11.74 8.49
C LEU A 344 -6.02 11.98 9.99
N VAL A 345 -6.19 13.21 10.48
CA VAL A 345 -6.21 13.52 11.92
C VAL A 345 -7.36 12.80 12.59
N SER A 346 -8.58 12.95 12.06
CA SER A 346 -9.78 12.28 12.59
C SER A 346 -9.62 10.74 12.61
N ASP A 347 -9.11 10.16 11.53
CA ASP A 347 -8.88 8.71 11.43
C ASP A 347 -7.87 8.22 12.48
N ALA A 348 -6.77 8.98 12.67
CA ALA A 348 -5.75 8.63 13.67
C ALA A 348 -6.31 8.77 15.11
N GLU A 349 -7.09 9.79 15.40
CA GLU A 349 -7.78 9.98 16.69
C GLU A 349 -8.79 8.85 16.94
N GLU A 350 -9.54 8.43 15.92
CA GLU A 350 -10.46 7.31 16.03
C GLU A 350 -9.73 6.00 16.35
N ILE A 351 -8.59 5.72 15.68
CA ILE A 351 -7.77 4.53 15.95
C ILE A 351 -7.23 4.56 17.38
N LEU A 352 -6.77 5.72 17.85
CA LEU A 352 -6.26 5.87 19.22
C LEU A 352 -7.37 5.72 20.28
N ARG A 353 -8.58 6.19 19.98
CA ARG A 353 -9.73 6.10 20.88
C ARG A 353 -10.36 4.71 20.95
N LEU A 354 -10.51 4.02 19.82
CA LEU A 354 -11.24 2.75 19.72
C LEU A 354 -10.32 1.53 19.69
N GLY A 355 -9.03 1.74 19.36
CA GLY A 355 -8.08 0.68 19.04
C GLY A 355 -8.19 0.22 17.59
N GLY A 356 -7.03 -0.12 17.00
CA GLY A 356 -6.94 -0.52 15.58
C GLY A 356 -7.81 -1.74 15.23
N GLU A 357 -7.96 -2.71 16.15
CA GLU A 357 -8.80 -3.90 15.94
C GLU A 357 -10.29 -3.54 15.81
N SER A 358 -10.77 -2.58 16.60
CA SER A 358 -12.18 -2.14 16.55
C SER A 358 -12.50 -1.40 15.24
N VAL A 359 -11.58 -0.52 14.80
CA VAL A 359 -11.70 0.17 13.52
C VAL A 359 -11.69 -0.84 12.37
N LEU A 360 -10.77 -1.80 12.41
CA LEU A 360 -10.68 -2.87 11.43
C LEU A 360 -11.96 -3.73 11.39
N SER A 361 -12.51 -4.10 12.54
CA SER A 361 -13.76 -4.90 12.64
C SER A 361 -14.92 -4.19 11.95
N ARG A 362 -15.02 -2.88 12.11
CA ARG A 362 -16.04 -2.07 11.43
C ARG A 362 -15.84 -2.08 9.92
N GLN A 363 -14.61 -1.93 9.44
CA GLN A 363 -14.29 -1.93 8.01
C GLN A 363 -14.58 -3.28 7.34
N LEU A 364 -14.44 -4.37 8.05
CA LEU A 364 -14.65 -5.73 7.57
C LEU A 364 -15.99 -6.35 8.03
N CYS A 365 -16.99 -5.51 8.34
CA CYS A 365 -18.36 -5.94 8.67
C CYS A 365 -18.44 -6.96 9.82
N GLY A 366 -17.60 -6.81 10.85
CA GLY A 366 -17.61 -7.65 12.04
C GLY A 366 -16.92 -9.01 11.87
N LEU A 367 -16.26 -9.29 10.74
CA LEU A 367 -15.56 -10.56 10.48
C LEU A 367 -14.26 -10.72 11.26
N VAL A 368 -13.78 -9.70 11.96
CA VAL A 368 -12.59 -9.81 12.80
C VAL A 368 -12.93 -10.66 14.00
N SER A 369 -12.48 -11.91 14.01
CA SER A 369 -12.49 -12.72 15.22
C SER A 369 -11.48 -12.10 16.19
N THR A 370 -11.95 -11.66 17.33
CA THR A 370 -11.13 -11.23 18.47
C THR A 370 -10.44 -12.40 19.19
N GLU A 371 -10.36 -13.57 18.56
CA GLU A 371 -9.39 -14.53 18.98
C GLU A 371 -8.01 -13.88 18.87
N ARG A 372 -7.63 -13.21 19.96
CA ARG A 372 -6.25 -12.96 20.27
C ARG A 372 -5.53 -14.31 20.16
N ARG A 373 -5.05 -14.63 18.99
CA ARG A 373 -3.81 -15.35 18.97
C ARG A 373 -2.75 -14.34 19.46
N GLU A 374 -2.66 -14.19 20.77
CA GLU A 374 -1.37 -14.53 21.31
C GLU A 374 -1.04 -15.83 20.60
N MET A 375 -0.27 -15.79 19.53
CA MET A 375 0.54 -16.93 19.22
C MET A 375 1.31 -17.13 20.52
N LYS A 376 0.75 -17.98 21.41
CA LYS A 376 1.59 -18.73 22.28
C LYS A 376 2.57 -19.27 21.27
N HIS A 377 3.76 -18.65 21.23
CA HIS A 377 4.92 -19.34 20.69
C HIS A 377 4.67 -20.76 21.19
N PRO A 378 4.57 -21.77 20.30
CA PRO A 378 4.63 -23.10 20.83
C PRO A 378 5.78 -22.95 21.80
N GLN A 379 5.55 -23.29 23.09
CA GLN A 379 6.63 -23.30 24.06
C GLN A 379 7.61 -24.35 23.56
N ARG A 380 8.24 -24.03 22.44
CA ARG A 380 9.52 -24.58 22.07
C ARG A 380 10.44 -23.96 23.10
N GLU A 381 11.05 -24.83 23.85
CA GLU A 381 12.07 -24.45 24.79
C GLU A 381 12.94 -23.39 24.15
N PRO A 382 13.30 -22.30 24.84
CA PRO A 382 14.09 -21.19 24.27
C PRO A 382 15.36 -21.67 23.55
N HIS A 383 15.84 -22.84 23.90
CA HIS A 383 16.97 -23.55 23.31
C HIS A 383 16.74 -23.96 21.83
N ALA A 384 15.62 -24.62 21.54
CA ALA A 384 15.35 -25.12 20.16
C ALA A 384 15.10 -24.00 19.14
N GLN A 385 14.60 -22.85 19.58
CA GLN A 385 14.49 -21.68 18.71
C GLN A 385 15.85 -21.04 18.42
N ARG A 386 16.72 -20.99 19.43
CA ARG A 386 18.09 -20.49 19.25
C ARG A 386 18.90 -21.36 18.31
N GLU A 387 18.82 -22.69 18.44
CA GLU A 387 19.52 -23.61 17.56
C GLU A 387 19.06 -23.49 16.11
N GLN A 388 17.76 -23.44 15.87
CA GLN A 388 17.25 -23.28 14.50
C GLN A 388 17.65 -21.92 13.90
N MET A 389 17.61 -20.83 14.65
CA MET A 389 18.10 -19.51 14.23
C MET A 389 19.61 -19.53 13.96
N ALA A 390 20.37 -20.18 14.83
CA ALA A 390 21.81 -20.30 14.66
C ALA A 390 22.16 -21.07 13.38
N ASP A 391 21.45 -22.15 13.07
CA ASP A 391 21.66 -22.95 11.87
C ASP A 391 21.29 -22.19 10.60
N GLU A 392 20.12 -21.52 10.58
CA GLU A 392 19.69 -20.67 9.44
C GLU A 392 20.67 -19.51 9.19
N LEU A 393 21.13 -18.86 10.25
CA LEU A 393 22.11 -17.78 10.16
C LEU A 393 23.48 -18.29 9.74
N ARG A 394 23.89 -19.47 10.20
CA ARG A 394 25.14 -20.13 9.82
C ARG A 394 25.19 -20.42 8.31
N GLU A 395 24.12 -20.99 7.73
CA GLU A 395 24.06 -21.29 6.30
C GLU A 395 24.19 -20.02 5.44
N MET A 396 23.64 -18.89 5.89
CA MET A 396 23.71 -17.61 5.19
C MET A 396 25.05 -16.89 5.39
N ILE A 397 25.72 -17.08 6.52
CA ILE A 397 26.97 -16.42 6.89
C ILE A 397 28.19 -17.12 6.30
N VAL A 398 28.20 -18.44 6.25
CA VAL A 398 29.35 -19.23 5.74
C VAL A 398 29.84 -18.77 4.38
N PRO A 399 29.01 -18.47 3.38
CA PRO A 399 29.46 -17.95 2.08
C PRO A 399 30.10 -16.56 2.14
N LEU A 400 29.96 -15.82 3.24
CA LEU A 400 30.50 -14.47 3.42
C LEU A 400 31.87 -14.49 4.15
N VAL A 401 32.23 -15.62 4.76
CA VAL A 401 33.47 -15.74 5.53
C VAL A 401 34.69 -15.54 4.62
N GLY A 402 35.61 -14.71 5.07
CA GLY A 402 36.85 -14.38 4.36
C GLY A 402 36.72 -13.32 3.27
N LYS A 403 35.50 -12.91 2.88
CA LYS A 403 35.32 -11.80 1.92
C LYS A 403 35.67 -10.47 2.57
N GLU A 404 36.34 -9.61 1.78
CA GLU A 404 36.74 -8.26 2.21
C GLU A 404 35.76 -7.23 1.66
N TYR A 405 35.30 -6.33 2.53
CA TYR A 405 34.39 -5.24 2.21
C TYR A 405 35.08 -3.90 2.51
N GLU A 406 35.40 -3.12 1.47
CA GLU A 406 36.02 -1.80 1.63
C GLU A 406 35.05 -0.81 2.25
N ASP A 407 33.77 -0.86 1.89
CA ASP A 407 32.71 -0.18 2.63
C ASP A 407 32.09 -1.13 3.67
N LYS A 408 32.23 -0.74 4.94
CA LYS A 408 31.57 -1.46 6.05
C LYS A 408 30.06 -1.51 5.91
N GLN A 409 29.45 -0.55 5.18
CA GLN A 409 28.03 -0.45 4.97
C GLN A 409 27.53 -1.64 4.14
N ASP A 410 28.29 -2.07 3.12
CA ASP A 410 27.94 -3.20 2.28
C ASP A 410 27.81 -4.50 3.10
N LEU A 411 28.74 -4.72 4.05
CA LEU A 411 28.65 -5.87 4.95
C LEU A 411 27.51 -5.74 5.95
N PHE A 412 27.29 -4.54 6.50
CA PHE A 412 26.25 -4.32 7.49
C PHE A 412 24.84 -4.41 6.89
N GLU A 413 24.65 -4.01 5.63
CA GLU A 413 23.40 -4.18 4.90
C GLU A 413 23.04 -5.64 4.68
N LEU A 414 24.02 -6.51 4.45
CA LEU A 414 23.80 -7.97 4.39
C LEU A 414 23.28 -8.52 5.72
N PHE A 415 23.78 -8.00 6.84
CA PHE A 415 23.31 -8.41 8.18
C PHE A 415 22.01 -7.73 8.61
N ASP A 416 21.67 -6.53 8.09
CA ASP A 416 20.47 -5.79 8.51
C ASP A 416 19.20 -6.60 8.22
N GLY A 417 19.11 -7.23 7.04
CA GLY A 417 18.01 -8.13 6.69
C GLY A 417 17.94 -9.39 7.56
N LEU A 418 19.09 -9.95 7.92
CA LEU A 418 19.19 -11.20 8.66
C LEU A 418 18.87 -11.01 10.16
N ILE A 419 19.37 -9.93 10.77
CA ILE A 419 19.32 -9.71 12.21
C ILE A 419 18.01 -9.01 12.64
N GLN A 420 17.40 -8.15 11.79
CA GLN A 420 16.13 -7.48 12.14
C GLN A 420 14.95 -8.45 12.28
N ILE A 421 14.98 -9.58 11.57
CA ILE A 421 13.94 -10.61 11.66
C ILE A 421 13.91 -11.27 13.05
N ASP A 422 15.04 -11.30 13.74
CA ASP A 422 15.24 -12.11 14.95
C ASP A 422 15.54 -11.31 16.23
N ARG A 423 15.63 -9.98 16.15
CA ARG A 423 15.94 -9.12 17.32
C ARG A 423 14.95 -9.24 18.46
N ASP A 424 13.66 -9.38 18.14
CA ASP A 424 12.61 -9.50 19.16
C ASP A 424 12.68 -10.86 19.87
N ALA A 425 13.07 -11.91 19.13
CA ALA A 425 13.30 -13.25 19.67
C ALA A 425 14.53 -13.30 20.62
N LEU A 426 15.50 -12.40 20.40
CA LEU A 426 16.71 -12.28 21.21
C LEU A 426 16.60 -11.23 22.33
N ALA A 427 15.44 -10.58 22.50
CA ALA A 427 15.21 -9.50 23.44
C ALA A 427 16.25 -8.36 23.33
N MET A 428 16.61 -8.00 22.08
CA MET A 428 17.60 -6.95 21.81
C MET A 428 16.93 -5.63 21.44
N PRO A 429 17.39 -4.48 21.97
CA PRO A 429 16.84 -3.18 21.61
C PRO A 429 17.12 -2.86 20.12
N ALA A 430 16.23 -2.09 19.50
CA ALA A 430 16.41 -1.59 18.12
C ALA A 430 17.59 -0.61 18.07
N VAL A 431 18.78 -1.13 17.85
CA VAL A 431 20.02 -0.33 17.73
C VAL A 431 20.46 -0.33 16.28
N ARG A 432 20.99 0.81 15.83
CA ARG A 432 21.67 0.93 14.53
C ARG A 432 22.74 -0.17 14.41
N LEU A 433 22.74 -0.90 13.31
CA LEU A 433 23.74 -1.95 13.10
C LEU A 433 25.15 -1.38 13.10
N THR A 434 25.94 -1.92 13.99
CA THR A 434 27.36 -1.63 14.14
C THR A 434 28.10 -2.97 14.21
N ARG A 435 29.42 -2.94 13.96
CA ARG A 435 30.25 -4.12 14.17
C ARG A 435 30.02 -4.77 15.54
N LYS A 436 29.90 -3.92 16.59
CA LYS A 436 29.69 -4.39 17.96
C LYS A 436 28.35 -5.10 18.11
N SER A 437 27.26 -4.49 17.64
CA SER A 437 25.94 -5.08 17.76
C SER A 437 25.77 -6.38 16.93
N ILE A 438 26.42 -6.48 15.77
CA ILE A 438 26.42 -7.71 14.98
C ILE A 438 27.18 -8.80 15.72
N ASN A 439 28.38 -8.52 16.23
CA ASN A 439 29.17 -9.48 16.99
C ASN A 439 28.44 -9.93 18.26
N GLU A 440 27.73 -9.05 18.97
CA GLU A 440 26.90 -9.41 20.12
C GLU A 440 25.76 -10.39 19.76
N VAL A 441 25.18 -10.27 18.56
CA VAL A 441 24.16 -11.23 18.09
C VAL A 441 24.80 -12.58 17.79
N LEU A 442 25.92 -12.57 17.06
CA LEU A 442 26.66 -13.81 16.77
C LEU A 442 27.08 -14.55 18.05
N ASP A 443 27.53 -13.77 19.07
CA ASP A 443 27.86 -14.30 20.39
C ASP A 443 26.64 -14.91 21.12
N LYS A 444 25.51 -14.22 21.11
CA LYS A 444 24.27 -14.72 21.74
C LYS A 444 23.72 -15.97 21.09
N LEU A 445 24.03 -16.19 19.82
CA LEU A 445 23.64 -17.39 19.06
C LEU A 445 24.69 -18.49 19.10
N ASP A 446 25.78 -18.30 19.86
CA ASP A 446 26.94 -19.22 19.94
C ASP A 446 27.54 -19.53 18.59
N LEU A 447 27.48 -18.57 17.63
CA LEU A 447 28.06 -18.70 16.32
C LEU A 447 29.54 -18.34 16.33
N PRO A 448 30.43 -19.19 15.76
CA PRO A 448 31.87 -18.99 15.83
C PRO A 448 32.37 -17.95 14.82
N PHE A 449 31.61 -16.88 14.60
CA PHE A 449 31.97 -15.84 13.64
C PHE A 449 32.08 -14.49 14.32
N GLN A 450 32.91 -13.60 13.71
CA GLN A 450 33.00 -12.21 14.12
C GLN A 450 33.36 -11.31 12.93
N ILE A 451 32.93 -10.05 12.99
CA ILE A 451 33.37 -9.04 12.05
C ILE A 451 34.64 -8.36 12.60
N GLU A 452 35.71 -8.44 11.82
CA GLU A 452 36.96 -7.74 12.06
C GLU A 452 37.08 -6.49 11.17
N HIS A 453 37.72 -5.45 11.70
CA HIS A 453 38.12 -4.25 10.97
C HIS A 453 39.65 -4.22 10.88
N ARG A 454 40.16 -4.30 9.67
CA ARG A 454 41.59 -4.38 9.41
C ARG A 454 42.03 -3.32 8.41
N GLN A 455 43.34 -3.11 8.34
CA GLN A 455 43.98 -2.19 7.41
C GLN A 455 44.87 -2.99 6.46
N TYR A 456 44.88 -2.64 5.18
CA TYR A 456 45.78 -3.22 4.22
C TYR A 456 47.23 -2.79 4.55
N THR A 457 48.10 -3.73 4.78
CA THR A 457 49.51 -3.50 5.18
C THR A 457 50.46 -3.42 3.97
N SER A 458 50.04 -3.90 2.78
CA SER A 458 50.84 -3.95 1.55
C SER A 458 49.98 -3.75 0.29
N GLY A 459 50.64 -3.59 -0.85
CA GLY A 459 49.98 -3.46 -2.16
C GLY A 459 49.35 -2.08 -2.43
N PRO A 460 48.60 -1.96 -3.56
CA PRO A 460 48.03 -0.68 -4.02
C PRO A 460 46.96 -0.11 -3.07
N ARG A 461 46.44 -0.90 -2.14
CA ARG A 461 45.43 -0.50 -1.15
C ARG A 461 46.01 -0.23 0.24
N ARG A 462 47.33 -0.22 0.40
CA ARG A 462 48.02 0.03 1.68
C ARG A 462 47.47 1.28 2.36
N GLY A 463 47.10 1.14 3.64
CA GLY A 463 46.56 2.23 4.45
C GLY A 463 45.04 2.35 4.42
N LYS A 464 44.34 1.75 3.45
CA LYS A 464 42.86 1.68 3.46
C LYS A 464 42.36 0.65 4.45
N TYR A 465 41.16 0.87 4.97
CA TYR A 465 40.51 -0.06 5.90
C TYR A 465 39.47 -0.91 5.17
N TYR A 466 39.24 -2.11 5.68
CA TYR A 466 38.18 -3.01 5.23
C TYR A 466 37.58 -3.78 6.40
N CYS A 467 36.36 -4.26 6.25
CA CYS A 467 35.71 -5.20 7.16
C CYS A 467 35.75 -6.60 6.57
N ARG A 468 35.87 -7.61 7.42
CA ARG A 468 35.87 -9.01 7.01
C ARG A 468 35.17 -9.84 8.09
N LEU A 469 34.31 -10.76 7.68
CA LEU A 469 33.79 -11.79 8.56
C LEU A 469 34.82 -12.92 8.67
N VAL A 470 35.14 -13.30 9.89
CA VAL A 470 36.11 -14.39 10.16
C VAL A 470 35.50 -15.39 11.13
N GLU A 471 35.92 -16.64 11.01
CA GLU A 471 35.66 -17.67 11.99
C GLU A 471 36.61 -17.51 13.19
N ARG A 472 36.04 -17.55 14.42
CA ARG A 472 36.86 -17.50 15.63
C ARG A 472 37.50 -18.85 15.87
N VAL A 473 38.81 -18.82 16.05
CA VAL A 473 39.51 -19.98 16.59
C VAL A 473 39.19 -20.02 18.09
N LEU A 474 38.30 -20.90 18.50
CA LEU A 474 38.05 -21.18 19.92
C LEU A 474 39.38 -21.79 20.47
N THR A 475 40.20 -20.93 21.07
CA THR A 475 41.32 -21.40 21.87
C THR A 475 40.66 -21.99 23.16
N GLY A 476 40.70 -23.33 23.24
CA GLY A 476 40.23 -24.13 24.37
C GLY A 476 40.90 -23.76 25.69
#